data_67dd3d680452fc4c6010f0c7709857ff
#
_entry.id   67dd3d680452fc4c6010f0c7709857ff
#
_cell.length_a   1.000
_cell.length_b   1.000
_cell.length_c   1.000
_cell.angle_alpha   90.00
_cell.angle_beta   90.00
_cell.angle_gamma   90.00
#
_symmetry.space_group_name_H-M   'P 1'
#
loop_
_entity.id
_entity.type
_entity.pdbx_description
1 polymer ?
#
loop_
_entity_poly.entity_id
_entity_poly.type
_entity_poly.pdbx_seq_one_letter_code
_entity_poly.pdbx_strand_id
1 'polypeptide(L)'
;MKSIDRALLAGAAVAAMAMSGTALAQAEWQHYGNDQSNTRYSSLDQINTGNVKNLRVAWAHSLGTNDSQESSPLIIDGTMYVTSSTGPRYVFALDAKTGEKKWSYQPELPADYMATVCCGLDNRGVAVANGKVFFGRLDAKLEALDAKTGKRLWSVTVADYKTGHAITSPPLVVKDLVITGIAGGEYGIRGFVVAYKQSTGEQVWKTYTIPGPGEPGNDSWKGDSWKTGGGSTWGVGAYDAKRNLVFWSTSNAGPWGAQTRGTDSSEFGQFSNVWTSSQLAFDADTGKIAWGYQFTPHDAWDYDGINEAVLTDLNIGGKQVPALMHADRNGFFYVLNRDTGKVVTADPFVTVNWATHVDLATGRPVEAANNEKRPQLGKWARNVCPNLIGGKNWSPMSYSKQTGLVYLPAFNMCMDIANREEEYTPGKFYLASEFDLGKAGATGSNLGEFIAWDPVAQKKAWSIEEENMWASGAMSTAGGLVFYGNINGMFKAVDAKTGKVLWQFRVGTGITQSAVTYSIDGKQYIAVVAGRLKGPPSFFGKIGQKMMDQSPEGGILMVFSL
;
A
#
# COMPACT_ATOMS: atom_id res chain seq x y z
N MET A 1 88.80 -38.98 6.10
CA MET A 1 88.21 -38.85 7.42
C MET A 1 86.83 -38.27 7.27
N LYS A 2 85.85 -39.11 7.63
CA LYS A 2 84.39 -38.84 7.91
C LYS A 2 83.59 -37.98 6.95
N SER A 3 82.93 -38.66 6.06
CA SER A 3 81.72 -38.26 5.34
C SER A 3 80.50 -38.30 6.28
N ILE A 4 79.61 -37.32 6.15
CA ILE A 4 78.31 -37.33 6.79
C ILE A 4 77.25 -37.30 5.68
N ASP A 5 76.53 -38.40 5.58
CA ASP A 5 75.33 -38.55 4.73
C ASP A 5 74.21 -37.65 5.20
N ARG A 6 73.58 -36.94 4.25
CA ARG A 6 72.28 -36.29 4.48
C ARG A 6 71.22 -37.04 3.71
N ALA A 7 70.35 -37.71 4.45
CA ALA A 7 69.10 -38.26 3.93
C ALA A 7 68.06 -37.17 3.67
N LEU A 8 67.52 -37.08 2.45
CA LEU A 8 66.40 -36.25 2.09
C LEU A 8 65.08 -36.99 2.39
N LEU A 9 64.35 -36.48 3.34
CA LEU A 9 62.93 -36.85 3.57
C LEU A 9 62.03 -35.97 2.69
N ALA A 10 61.41 -36.57 1.69
CA ALA A 10 60.36 -35.96 0.90
C ALA A 10 59.03 -36.03 1.66
N GLY A 11 58.60 -34.90 2.20
CA GLY A 11 57.27 -34.75 2.81
C GLY A 11 56.26 -34.39 1.75
N ALA A 12 55.31 -35.30 1.44
CA ALA A 12 54.14 -35.02 0.60
C ALA A 12 53.12 -34.23 1.46
N ALA A 13 52.99 -32.94 1.15
CA ALA A 13 51.91 -32.10 1.69
C ALA A 13 50.61 -32.36 0.88
N VAL A 14 49.66 -33.07 1.48
CA VAL A 14 48.30 -33.19 0.98
C VAL A 14 47.56 -31.88 1.30
N ALA A 15 47.37 -31.01 0.32
CA ALA A 15 46.55 -29.83 0.41
C ALA A 15 45.05 -30.30 0.38
N ALA A 16 44.42 -30.36 1.56
CA ALA A 16 42.99 -30.47 1.67
C ALA A 16 42.36 -29.14 1.22
N MET A 17 41.85 -29.06 -0.02
CA MET A 17 40.94 -28.00 -0.43
C MET A 17 39.64 -28.14 0.35
N ALA A 18 39.50 -27.35 1.42
CA ALA A 18 38.22 -27.10 2.03
C ALA A 18 37.36 -26.31 1.01
N MET A 19 36.48 -26.99 0.30
CA MET A 19 35.36 -26.34 -0.39
C MET A 19 34.48 -25.70 0.69
N SER A 20 34.73 -24.44 1.00
CA SER A 20 33.77 -23.60 1.70
C SER A 20 32.57 -23.43 0.74
N GLY A 21 31.60 -24.33 0.87
CA GLY A 21 30.28 -24.11 0.31
C GLY A 21 29.75 -22.80 0.91
N THR A 22 29.76 -21.73 0.15
CA THR A 22 28.97 -20.55 0.49
C THR A 22 27.54 -21.01 0.59
N ALA A 23 27.04 -21.14 1.82
CA ALA A 23 25.60 -21.27 2.04
C ALA A 23 24.96 -20.12 1.28
N LEU A 24 24.19 -20.43 0.22
CA LEU A 24 23.43 -19.42 -0.52
C LEU A 24 22.54 -18.72 0.51
N ALA A 25 22.80 -17.44 0.72
CA ALA A 25 22.07 -16.65 1.71
C ALA A 25 20.58 -16.74 1.39
N GLN A 26 19.79 -17.14 2.38
CA GLN A 26 18.35 -17.16 2.28
C GLN A 26 17.88 -15.73 2.03
N ALA A 27 17.24 -15.48 0.90
CA ALA A 27 16.63 -14.18 0.63
C ALA A 27 15.20 -14.21 1.16
N GLU A 28 14.90 -13.23 1.98
CA GLU A 28 13.64 -13.08 2.71
C GLU A 28 12.81 -11.93 2.16
N TRP A 29 11.54 -11.85 2.59
CA TRP A 29 10.65 -10.73 2.36
C TRP A 29 10.23 -10.17 3.71
N GLN A 30 11.08 -9.29 4.30
CA GLN A 30 11.02 -8.93 5.71
C GLN A 30 10.04 -7.80 6.04
N HIS A 31 9.70 -6.97 5.06
CA HIS A 31 8.80 -5.82 5.22
C HIS A 31 7.67 -5.88 4.20
N TYR A 32 6.60 -5.13 4.43
CA TYR A 32 5.47 -5.01 3.51
C TYR A 32 5.92 -4.73 2.07
N GLY A 33 6.83 -3.80 1.88
CA GLY A 33 7.40 -3.43 0.59
C GLY A 33 8.71 -4.14 0.23
N ASN A 34 9.05 -5.27 0.84
CA ASN A 34 10.33 -5.96 0.84
C ASN A 34 11.39 -5.23 1.67
N ASP A 35 11.49 -3.92 1.51
CA ASP A 35 12.33 -3.02 2.30
C ASP A 35 11.47 -1.93 2.96
N GLN A 36 12.07 -1.14 3.83
CA GLN A 36 11.40 -0.03 4.50
C GLN A 36 11.15 1.18 3.58
N SER A 37 11.69 1.14 2.35
CA SER A 37 11.47 2.14 1.28
C SER A 37 10.30 1.79 0.37
N ASN A 38 9.60 0.68 0.61
CA ASN A 38 8.46 0.16 -0.17
C ASN A 38 8.76 -0.06 -1.66
N THR A 39 10.01 -0.43 -2.02
CA THR A 39 10.38 -0.59 -3.44
C THR A 39 9.70 -1.78 -4.10
N ARG A 40 9.33 -2.81 -3.35
CA ARG A 40 8.77 -4.09 -3.85
C ARG A 40 9.60 -4.71 -4.97
N TYR A 41 10.90 -4.44 -4.95
CA TYR A 41 11.90 -5.01 -5.83
C TYR A 41 12.72 -6.08 -5.10
N SER A 42 12.95 -7.20 -5.76
CA SER A 42 13.82 -8.26 -5.25
C SER A 42 15.06 -8.42 -6.12
N SER A 43 16.22 -8.62 -5.48
CA SER A 43 17.48 -8.94 -6.16
C SER A 43 17.56 -10.38 -6.65
N LEU A 44 16.56 -11.22 -6.39
CA LEU A 44 16.50 -12.59 -6.89
C LEU A 44 16.30 -12.63 -8.40
N ASP A 45 17.06 -13.49 -9.10
CA ASP A 45 17.10 -13.61 -10.55
C ASP A 45 17.06 -15.06 -11.09
N GLN A 46 16.97 -16.07 -10.20
CA GLN A 46 16.88 -17.46 -10.61
C GLN A 46 15.65 -17.70 -11.51
N ILE A 47 14.51 -17.07 -11.17
CA ILE A 47 13.35 -16.98 -12.05
C ILE A 47 13.51 -15.72 -12.88
N ASN A 48 13.61 -15.88 -14.21
CA ASN A 48 13.94 -14.79 -15.13
C ASN A 48 13.16 -14.91 -16.46
N THR A 49 13.35 -13.95 -17.35
CA THR A 49 12.66 -13.89 -18.64
C THR A 49 12.87 -15.12 -19.52
N GLY A 50 13.98 -15.85 -19.38
CA GLY A 50 14.31 -17.05 -20.16
C GLY A 50 13.59 -18.32 -19.68
N ASN A 51 13.27 -18.41 -18.38
CA ASN A 51 12.77 -19.64 -17.76
C ASN A 51 11.39 -19.53 -17.10
N VAL A 52 10.83 -18.33 -16.93
CA VAL A 52 9.56 -18.09 -16.24
C VAL A 52 8.39 -18.91 -16.82
N LYS A 53 8.44 -19.27 -18.10
CA LYS A 53 7.46 -20.18 -18.75
C LYS A 53 7.37 -21.56 -18.09
N ASN A 54 8.38 -21.95 -17.32
CA ASN A 54 8.46 -23.24 -16.64
C ASN A 54 7.93 -23.18 -15.19
N LEU A 55 7.48 -22.03 -14.70
CA LEU A 55 6.89 -21.90 -13.36
C LEU A 55 5.75 -22.87 -13.16
N ARG A 56 5.76 -23.55 -12.01
CA ARG A 56 4.73 -24.51 -11.57
C ARG A 56 4.32 -24.18 -10.14
N VAL A 57 3.13 -24.63 -9.77
CA VAL A 57 2.68 -24.58 -8.37
C VAL A 57 3.58 -25.50 -7.55
N ALA A 58 4.23 -24.94 -6.55
CA ALA A 58 5.02 -25.69 -5.56
C ALA A 58 4.10 -26.23 -4.46
N TRP A 59 3.24 -25.35 -3.93
CA TRP A 59 2.22 -25.69 -2.94
C TRP A 59 1.12 -24.61 -2.90
N ALA A 60 0.00 -24.94 -2.27
CA ALA A 60 -1.09 -24.01 -2.02
C ALA A 60 -1.69 -24.24 -0.64
N HIS A 61 -2.24 -23.17 -0.03
CA HIS A 61 -2.88 -23.21 1.28
C HIS A 61 -4.21 -22.46 1.25
N SER A 62 -5.30 -23.15 1.63
CA SER A 62 -6.62 -22.50 1.76
C SER A 62 -6.64 -21.56 2.96
N LEU A 63 -7.12 -20.34 2.77
CA LEU A 63 -7.27 -19.34 3.83
C LEU A 63 -8.55 -19.55 4.65
N GLY A 64 -9.47 -20.44 4.17
CA GLY A 64 -10.68 -20.81 4.88
C GLY A 64 -11.74 -19.69 4.93
N THR A 65 -11.75 -18.80 3.96
CA THR A 65 -12.68 -17.67 3.87
C THR A 65 -12.99 -17.34 2.42
N ASN A 66 -14.14 -16.72 2.18
CA ASN A 66 -14.59 -16.24 0.87
C ASN A 66 -14.51 -14.71 0.73
N ASP A 67 -13.92 -14.02 1.71
CA ASP A 67 -13.78 -12.57 1.67
C ASP A 67 -12.52 -12.11 0.95
N SER A 68 -12.41 -10.81 0.73
CA SER A 68 -11.22 -10.16 0.17
C SER A 68 -9.95 -10.58 0.91
N GLN A 69 -8.88 -10.74 0.17
CA GLN A 69 -7.57 -11.06 0.73
C GLN A 69 -6.55 -10.03 0.28
N GLU A 70 -6.20 -9.13 1.20
CA GLU A 70 -5.30 -7.99 0.95
C GLU A 70 -3.95 -8.15 1.64
N SER A 71 -3.70 -9.32 2.24
CA SER A 71 -2.47 -9.59 3.00
C SER A 71 -1.25 -9.69 2.08
N SER A 72 -0.20 -8.94 2.40
CA SER A 72 1.15 -9.15 1.85
C SER A 72 1.90 -10.10 2.78
N PRO A 73 2.23 -11.33 2.36
CA PRO A 73 2.98 -12.26 3.20
C PRO A 73 4.37 -11.73 3.54
N LEU A 74 4.84 -11.99 4.77
CA LEU A 74 6.24 -11.81 5.14
C LEU A 74 6.92 -13.17 5.29
N ILE A 75 8.16 -13.27 4.86
CA ILE A 75 8.97 -14.48 5.00
C ILE A 75 10.21 -14.14 5.80
N ILE A 76 10.33 -14.76 6.98
CA ILE A 76 11.42 -14.54 7.95
C ILE A 76 11.80 -15.87 8.56
N ASP A 77 13.07 -16.22 8.55
CA ASP A 77 13.62 -17.48 9.10
C ASP A 77 12.85 -18.72 8.60
N GLY A 78 12.54 -18.78 7.29
CA GLY A 78 11.81 -19.88 6.68
C GLY A 78 10.35 -20.01 7.14
N THR A 79 9.80 -18.99 7.79
CA THR A 79 8.39 -18.92 8.19
C THR A 79 7.67 -17.83 7.39
N MET A 80 6.54 -18.18 6.82
CA MET A 80 5.64 -17.24 6.13
C MET A 80 4.50 -16.84 7.06
N TYR A 81 4.35 -15.53 7.28
CA TYR A 81 3.28 -14.93 8.09
C TYR A 81 2.24 -14.31 7.16
N VAL A 82 0.98 -14.67 7.34
CA VAL A 82 -0.15 -14.23 6.52
C VAL A 82 -1.31 -13.85 7.42
N THR A 83 -2.09 -12.86 7.00
CA THR A 83 -3.33 -12.46 7.69
C THR A 83 -4.56 -12.74 6.84
N SER A 84 -5.70 -12.90 7.54
CA SER A 84 -7.04 -12.79 6.99
C SER A 84 -7.91 -12.10 8.04
N SER A 85 -8.80 -11.20 7.65
CA SER A 85 -9.70 -10.51 8.60
C SER A 85 -10.92 -11.32 9.00
N THR A 86 -11.15 -12.44 8.32
CA THR A 86 -12.33 -13.29 8.49
C THR A 86 -11.96 -14.76 8.45
N GLY A 87 -12.93 -15.60 8.82
CA GLY A 87 -12.71 -17.05 8.82
C GLY A 87 -12.04 -17.55 10.12
N PRO A 88 -11.60 -18.80 10.12
CA PRO A 88 -11.10 -19.47 11.33
C PRO A 88 -9.68 -19.03 11.73
N ARG A 89 -9.06 -18.12 10.98
CA ARG A 89 -7.68 -17.66 11.23
C ARG A 89 -7.58 -16.18 10.87
N TYR A 90 -7.13 -15.40 11.83
CA TYR A 90 -6.83 -13.99 11.62
C TYR A 90 -5.35 -13.79 11.24
N VAL A 91 -4.44 -14.46 11.97
CA VAL A 91 -3.01 -14.53 11.65
C VAL A 91 -2.59 -15.99 11.67
N PHE A 92 -1.76 -16.39 10.74
CA PHE A 92 -1.15 -17.72 10.75
C PHE A 92 0.27 -17.70 10.20
N ALA A 93 1.05 -18.66 10.70
CA ALA A 93 2.40 -18.90 10.27
C ALA A 93 2.49 -20.28 9.59
N LEU A 94 3.11 -20.29 8.43
CA LEU A 94 3.33 -21.47 7.62
C LEU A 94 4.83 -21.72 7.46
N ASP A 95 5.20 -22.96 7.26
CA ASP A 95 6.50 -23.29 6.70
C ASP A 95 6.58 -22.76 5.26
N ALA A 96 7.53 -21.88 4.98
CA ALA A 96 7.57 -21.20 3.68
C ALA A 96 8.02 -22.13 2.53
N LYS A 97 8.62 -23.31 2.84
CA LYS A 97 9.02 -24.31 1.85
C LYS A 97 7.90 -25.26 1.48
N THR A 98 7.07 -25.64 2.46
CA THR A 98 6.07 -26.71 2.31
C THR A 98 4.62 -26.22 2.36
N GLY A 99 4.35 -25.04 2.93
CA GLY A 99 3.00 -24.55 3.20
C GLY A 99 2.34 -25.18 4.42
N GLU A 100 3.05 -26.02 5.19
CA GLU A 100 2.52 -26.62 6.42
C GLU A 100 2.30 -25.56 7.50
N LYS A 101 1.16 -25.65 8.19
CA LYS A 101 0.82 -24.73 9.25
C LYS A 101 1.63 -24.98 10.51
N LYS A 102 2.45 -24.00 10.93
CA LYS A 102 3.16 -24.01 12.20
C LYS A 102 2.24 -23.64 13.35
N TRP A 103 1.48 -22.56 13.22
CA TRP A 103 0.47 -22.10 14.17
C TRP A 103 -0.56 -21.17 13.49
N SER A 104 -1.66 -20.91 14.18
CA SER A 104 -2.63 -19.88 13.81
C SER A 104 -3.21 -19.23 15.05
N TYR A 105 -3.60 -17.96 14.93
CA TYR A 105 -4.20 -17.16 15.97
C TYR A 105 -5.52 -16.56 15.49
N GLN A 106 -6.55 -16.61 16.33
CA GLN A 106 -7.84 -15.99 16.11
C GLN A 106 -8.18 -15.11 17.33
N PRO A 107 -8.23 -13.78 17.17
CA PRO A 107 -8.68 -12.90 18.26
C PRO A 107 -10.18 -13.02 18.49
N GLU A 108 -10.61 -12.76 19.70
CA GLU A 108 -12.02 -12.50 20.00
C GLU A 108 -12.34 -11.08 19.56
N LEU A 109 -13.25 -10.94 18.59
CA LEU A 109 -13.76 -9.66 18.10
C LEU A 109 -15.15 -9.41 18.71
N PRO A 110 -15.53 -8.15 19.02
CA PRO A 110 -16.88 -7.81 19.39
C PRO A 110 -17.88 -8.22 18.29
N ALA A 111 -19.09 -8.66 18.65
CA ALA A 111 -20.06 -9.16 17.67
C ALA A 111 -20.51 -8.09 16.64
N ASP A 112 -20.41 -6.82 17.01
CA ASP A 112 -20.84 -5.66 16.23
C ASP A 112 -19.70 -4.92 15.51
N TYR A 113 -18.45 -5.45 15.52
CA TYR A 113 -17.30 -4.74 14.95
C TYR A 113 -17.46 -4.38 13.46
N MET A 114 -18.21 -5.18 12.72
CA MET A 114 -18.44 -4.93 11.29
C MET A 114 -19.32 -3.72 10.98
N ALA A 115 -20.12 -3.26 11.95
CA ALA A 115 -21.06 -2.15 11.77
C ALA A 115 -20.35 -0.80 11.53
N THR A 116 -19.07 -0.70 11.91
CA THR A 116 -18.27 0.52 11.83
C THR A 116 -17.00 0.34 11.00
N VAL A 117 -17.00 -0.62 10.08
CA VAL A 117 -15.89 -0.86 9.14
C VAL A 117 -16.33 -0.51 7.73
N CYS A 118 -15.62 0.42 7.09
CA CYS A 118 -15.82 0.76 5.68
C CYS A 118 -15.24 -0.31 4.75
N CYS A 119 -15.85 -0.46 3.60
CA CYS A 119 -15.21 -0.89 2.35
C CYS A 119 -14.78 -2.37 2.28
N GLY A 120 -14.92 -3.13 3.33
CA GLY A 120 -14.58 -4.55 3.40
C GLY A 120 -13.91 -4.94 4.71
N LEU A 121 -13.76 -6.24 4.92
CA LEU A 121 -13.10 -6.81 6.09
C LEU A 121 -11.60 -6.98 5.79
N ASP A 122 -10.88 -5.87 5.70
CA ASP A 122 -9.53 -5.82 5.15
C ASP A 122 -8.46 -5.94 6.25
N ASN A 123 -7.42 -6.71 5.95
CA ASN A 123 -6.17 -6.70 6.69
C ASN A 123 -5.01 -6.91 5.71
N ARG A 124 -4.09 -5.95 5.66
CA ARG A 124 -3.02 -5.93 4.64
C ARG A 124 -1.73 -6.61 5.07
N GLY A 125 -1.69 -7.19 6.27
CA GLY A 125 -0.56 -7.99 6.71
C GLY A 125 -0.06 -7.66 8.12
N VAL A 126 1.08 -8.21 8.43
CA VAL A 126 1.76 -8.08 9.71
C VAL A 126 3.08 -7.32 9.59
N ALA A 127 3.65 -6.92 10.73
CA ALA A 127 5.07 -6.62 10.85
C ALA A 127 5.73 -7.66 11.76
N VAL A 128 6.99 -8.00 11.51
CA VAL A 128 7.73 -8.97 12.32
C VAL A 128 9.07 -8.37 12.72
N ALA A 129 9.37 -8.37 14.01
CA ALA A 129 10.66 -7.94 14.55
C ALA A 129 10.89 -8.53 15.96
N ASN A 130 12.16 -8.76 16.30
CA ASN A 130 12.55 -9.17 17.65
C ASN A 130 11.75 -10.36 18.19
N GLY A 131 11.49 -11.38 17.34
CA GLY A 131 10.74 -12.58 17.70
C GLY A 131 9.24 -12.37 17.95
N LYS A 132 8.68 -11.25 17.48
CA LYS A 132 7.26 -10.89 17.63
C LYS A 132 6.61 -10.62 16.29
N VAL A 133 5.32 -10.95 16.19
CA VAL A 133 4.44 -10.62 15.07
C VAL A 133 3.45 -9.56 15.55
N PHE A 134 3.42 -8.41 14.88
CA PHE A 134 2.52 -7.30 15.18
C PHE A 134 1.46 -7.19 14.10
N PHE A 135 0.20 -6.97 14.49
CA PHE A 135 -0.89 -6.79 13.54
C PHE A 135 -1.99 -5.92 14.12
N GLY A 136 -2.68 -5.20 13.23
CA GLY A 136 -3.86 -4.41 13.55
C GLY A 136 -5.14 -5.24 13.46
N ARG A 137 -6.18 -4.78 14.17
CA ARG A 137 -7.50 -5.40 14.20
C ARG A 137 -8.58 -4.41 13.76
N LEU A 138 -9.68 -4.95 13.25
CA LEU A 138 -10.82 -4.13 12.81
C LEU A 138 -11.59 -3.47 13.96
N ASP A 139 -11.43 -3.95 15.20
CA ASP A 139 -11.90 -3.30 16.41
C ASP A 139 -10.88 -2.32 17.02
N ALA A 140 -10.03 -1.74 16.18
CA ALA A 140 -9.03 -0.73 16.52
C ALA A 140 -8.06 -1.14 17.64
N LYS A 141 -7.66 -2.41 17.71
CA LYS A 141 -6.59 -2.89 18.60
C LYS A 141 -5.34 -3.22 17.83
N LEU A 142 -4.19 -3.03 18.47
CA LEU A 142 -2.88 -3.50 18.02
C LEU A 142 -2.42 -4.63 18.95
N GLU A 143 -1.98 -5.74 18.37
CA GLU A 143 -1.55 -6.91 19.12
C GLU A 143 -0.14 -7.35 18.73
N ALA A 144 0.56 -7.96 19.70
CA ALA A 144 1.82 -8.67 19.49
C ALA A 144 1.67 -10.13 19.86
N LEU A 145 2.13 -11.02 18.97
CA LEU A 145 2.23 -12.45 19.22
C LEU A 145 3.70 -12.86 19.27
N ASP A 146 3.98 -13.92 19.99
CA ASP A 146 5.26 -14.64 19.91
C ASP A 146 5.38 -15.30 18.53
N ALA A 147 6.45 -14.99 17.80
CA ALA A 147 6.62 -15.43 16.41
C ALA A 147 6.76 -16.96 16.26
N LYS A 148 7.23 -17.66 17.29
CA LYS A 148 7.40 -19.12 17.25
C LYS A 148 6.12 -19.88 17.59
N THR A 149 5.32 -19.34 18.51
CA THR A 149 4.19 -20.08 19.11
C THR A 149 2.83 -19.52 18.75
N GLY A 150 2.73 -18.28 18.24
CA GLY A 150 1.48 -17.57 18.00
C GLY A 150 0.76 -17.13 19.27
N LYS A 151 1.36 -17.29 20.46
CA LYS A 151 0.75 -16.83 21.72
C LYS A 151 0.77 -15.31 21.82
N ARG A 152 -0.35 -14.71 22.23
CA ARG A 152 -0.46 -13.27 22.46
C ARG A 152 0.43 -12.85 23.61
N LEU A 153 1.31 -11.87 23.35
CA LEU A 153 2.21 -11.26 24.33
C LEU A 153 1.56 -10.03 24.96
N TRP A 154 0.95 -9.18 24.15
CA TRP A 154 0.21 -8.01 24.60
C TRP A 154 -0.86 -7.59 23.57
N SER A 155 -1.83 -6.79 24.03
CA SER A 155 -2.89 -6.20 23.22
C SER A 155 -3.20 -4.83 23.78
N VAL A 156 -3.30 -3.81 22.91
CA VAL A 156 -3.63 -2.44 23.28
C VAL A 156 -4.80 -1.93 22.46
N THR A 157 -5.70 -1.19 23.09
CA THR A 157 -6.77 -0.47 22.40
C THR A 157 -6.23 0.86 21.90
N VAL A 158 -6.21 1.06 20.59
CA VAL A 158 -5.66 2.24 19.92
C VAL A 158 -6.71 3.35 19.85
N ALA A 159 -7.97 2.98 19.61
CA ALA A 159 -9.11 3.89 19.55
C ALA A 159 -10.42 3.13 19.83
N ASP A 160 -11.53 3.87 20.01
CA ASP A 160 -12.85 3.28 20.11
C ASP A 160 -13.40 2.94 18.72
N TYR A 161 -13.52 1.64 18.41
CA TYR A 161 -14.04 1.18 17.12
C TYR A 161 -15.51 1.62 16.89
N LYS A 162 -16.30 1.83 17.95
CA LYS A 162 -17.71 2.24 17.84
C LYS A 162 -17.89 3.60 17.19
N THR A 163 -16.85 4.41 17.17
CA THR A 163 -16.84 5.71 16.48
C THR A 163 -16.33 5.63 15.04
N GLY A 164 -16.09 4.42 14.51
CA GLY A 164 -15.65 4.20 13.13
C GLY A 164 -14.14 3.97 12.95
N HIS A 165 -13.38 3.87 14.05
CA HIS A 165 -11.95 3.59 13.97
C HIS A 165 -11.67 2.10 13.72
N ALA A 166 -10.74 1.79 12.81
CA ALA A 166 -10.25 0.43 12.53
C ALA A 166 -8.76 0.44 12.16
N ILE A 167 -8.07 -0.69 12.25
CA ILE A 167 -6.70 -0.82 11.76
C ILE A 167 -6.70 -1.86 10.65
N THR A 168 -6.45 -1.42 9.41
CA THR A 168 -6.45 -2.25 8.20
C THR A 168 -5.05 -2.38 7.58
N SER A 169 -4.13 -1.46 7.92
CA SER A 169 -2.74 -1.47 7.45
C SER A 169 -1.85 -2.42 8.25
N PRO A 170 -0.80 -2.99 7.63
CA PRO A 170 0.28 -3.61 8.38
C PRO A 170 1.00 -2.54 9.20
N PRO A 171 1.36 -2.83 10.46
CA PRO A 171 2.21 -1.94 11.24
C PRO A 171 3.60 -1.78 10.61
N LEU A 172 4.26 -0.67 10.89
CA LEU A 172 5.66 -0.42 10.52
C LEU A 172 6.55 -0.59 11.75
N VAL A 173 7.57 -1.43 11.67
CA VAL A 173 8.58 -1.56 12.72
C VAL A 173 9.76 -0.64 12.44
N VAL A 174 10.12 0.19 13.43
CA VAL A 174 11.22 1.16 13.35
C VAL A 174 11.97 1.13 14.67
N LYS A 175 13.24 0.71 14.66
CA LYS A 175 14.06 0.54 15.87
C LYS A 175 13.34 -0.39 16.88
N ASP A 176 13.03 0.10 18.08
CA ASP A 176 12.27 -0.59 19.13
C ASP A 176 10.76 -0.27 19.14
N LEU A 177 10.31 0.49 18.14
CA LEU A 177 8.91 0.91 17.99
C LEU A 177 8.15 0.06 16.98
N VAL A 178 6.86 -0.09 17.24
CA VAL A 178 5.85 -0.51 16.27
C VAL A 178 4.87 0.64 16.07
N ILE A 179 4.72 1.09 14.83
CA ILE A 179 3.95 2.28 14.45
C ILE A 179 2.74 1.83 13.64
N THR A 180 1.58 2.39 13.91
CA THR A 180 0.36 2.12 13.14
C THR A 180 -0.39 3.39 12.82
N GLY A 181 -1.05 3.38 11.67
CA GLY A 181 -2.08 4.34 11.32
C GLY A 181 -3.46 3.88 11.79
N ILE A 182 -4.48 4.64 11.40
CA ILE A 182 -5.88 4.39 11.73
C ILE A 182 -6.79 4.64 10.52
N ALA A 183 -7.74 3.76 10.26
CA ALA A 183 -8.81 3.91 9.28
C ALA A 183 -10.06 4.57 9.91
N GLY A 184 -10.99 5.06 9.09
CA GLY A 184 -12.28 5.59 9.51
C GLY A 184 -12.57 7.01 9.03
N GLY A 185 -11.92 7.49 7.97
CA GLY A 185 -12.15 8.83 7.41
C GLY A 185 -13.61 9.11 7.09
N GLU A 186 -14.31 8.09 6.61
CA GLU A 186 -15.74 8.10 6.22
C GLU A 186 -16.70 8.20 7.40
N TYR A 187 -16.20 8.03 8.63
CA TYR A 187 -17.01 8.12 9.86
C TYR A 187 -16.79 9.44 10.62
N GLY A 188 -16.11 10.41 10.01
CA GLY A 188 -15.81 11.69 10.65
C GLY A 188 -14.92 11.55 11.88
N ILE A 189 -13.91 10.71 11.82
CA ILE A 189 -12.86 10.63 12.85
C ILE A 189 -11.84 11.76 12.66
N ARG A 190 -11.01 11.98 13.67
CA ARG A 190 -9.77 12.76 13.55
C ARG A 190 -8.61 11.79 13.41
N GLY A 191 -8.02 11.71 12.21
CA GLY A 191 -6.93 10.79 11.89
C GLY A 191 -5.65 11.02 12.72
N PHE A 192 -4.84 9.98 12.86
CA PHE A 192 -3.56 10.02 13.59
C PHE A 192 -2.62 8.90 13.19
N VAL A 193 -1.34 9.05 13.51
CA VAL A 193 -0.32 7.99 13.55
C VAL A 193 0.14 7.83 14.99
N VAL A 194 0.39 6.60 15.44
CA VAL A 194 0.75 6.29 16.82
C VAL A 194 1.84 5.22 16.89
N ALA A 195 2.78 5.39 17.82
CA ALA A 195 3.88 4.46 18.07
C ALA A 195 3.81 3.84 19.47
N TYR A 196 4.16 2.58 19.54
CA TYR A 196 4.21 1.78 20.75
C TYR A 196 5.57 1.09 20.89
N LYS A 197 6.02 0.83 22.12
CA LYS A 197 7.17 -0.03 22.37
C LYS A 197 6.88 -1.47 21.94
N GLN A 198 7.73 -2.05 21.12
CA GLN A 198 7.58 -3.45 20.69
C GLN A 198 7.55 -4.45 21.86
N SER A 199 8.26 -4.14 22.96
CA SER A 199 8.39 -5.03 24.11
C SER A 199 7.11 -5.12 24.95
N THR A 200 6.40 -4.01 25.13
CA THR A 200 5.33 -3.88 26.14
C THR A 200 3.97 -3.44 25.59
N GLY A 201 3.93 -2.82 24.39
CA GLY A 201 2.73 -2.15 23.89
C GLY A 201 2.46 -0.81 24.58
N GLU A 202 3.42 -0.24 25.32
CA GLU A 202 3.33 1.10 25.90
C GLU A 202 3.36 2.15 24.78
N GLN A 203 2.42 3.11 24.79
CA GLN A 203 2.39 4.20 23.83
C GLN A 203 3.57 5.15 24.07
N VAL A 204 4.33 5.44 23.01
CA VAL A 204 5.47 6.37 23.04
C VAL A 204 5.05 7.76 22.57
N TRP A 205 4.40 7.83 21.42
CA TRP A 205 3.85 9.07 20.89
C TRP A 205 2.59 8.80 20.07
N LYS A 206 1.75 9.83 19.96
CA LYS A 206 0.56 9.87 19.09
C LYS A 206 0.46 11.25 18.47
N THR A 207 0.35 11.33 17.15
CA THR A 207 0.29 12.60 16.42
C THR A 207 -0.95 12.62 15.55
N TYR A 208 -1.83 13.58 15.77
CA TYR A 208 -2.99 13.80 14.94
C TYR A 208 -2.60 14.39 13.59
N THR A 209 -3.24 13.91 12.52
CA THR A 209 -3.03 14.46 11.17
C THR A 209 -3.80 15.74 10.95
N ILE A 210 -4.93 15.90 11.61
CA ILE A 210 -5.72 17.13 11.58
C ILE A 210 -5.34 18.00 12.77
N PRO A 211 -4.82 19.22 12.55
CA PRO A 211 -4.42 20.11 13.64
C PRO A 211 -5.62 20.59 14.44
N GLY A 212 -5.47 20.60 15.76
CA GLY A 212 -6.43 21.18 16.71
C GLY A 212 -6.13 22.66 17.05
N PRO A 213 -6.95 23.31 17.86
CA PRO A 213 -6.73 24.69 18.27
C PRO A 213 -5.35 24.94 18.86
N GLY A 214 -4.64 25.96 18.35
CA GLY A 214 -3.27 26.29 18.74
C GLY A 214 -2.18 25.48 18.03
N GLU A 215 -2.52 24.46 17.25
CA GLU A 215 -1.59 23.73 16.41
C GLU A 215 -1.47 24.39 15.02
N PRO A 216 -0.27 24.42 14.42
CA PRO A 216 -0.07 25.02 13.09
C PRO A 216 -0.97 24.37 12.04
N GLY A 217 -1.70 25.20 11.28
CA GLY A 217 -2.63 24.74 10.23
C GLY A 217 -4.07 24.56 10.68
N ASN A 218 -4.41 24.73 11.97
CA ASN A 218 -5.82 24.67 12.41
C ASN A 218 -6.68 25.78 11.78
N ASP A 219 -6.09 26.91 11.43
CA ASP A 219 -6.71 28.02 10.72
C ASP A 219 -7.15 27.67 9.29
N SER A 220 -6.65 26.55 8.74
CA SER A 220 -7.14 25.97 7.47
C SER A 220 -8.46 25.22 7.60
N TRP A 221 -9.08 25.20 8.78
CA TRP A 221 -10.34 24.54 9.08
C TRP A 221 -11.40 25.55 9.52
N LYS A 222 -12.61 25.47 9.00
CA LYS A 222 -13.72 26.36 9.36
C LYS A 222 -14.32 25.95 10.71
N GLY A 223 -14.23 26.82 11.70
CA GLY A 223 -14.81 26.57 13.03
C GLY A 223 -14.35 25.24 13.64
N ASP A 224 -15.31 24.40 14.03
CA ASP A 224 -15.06 23.11 14.68
C ASP A 224 -14.96 21.90 13.71
N SER A 225 -14.98 22.15 12.39
CA SER A 225 -14.95 21.07 11.40
C SER A 225 -13.72 20.15 11.48
N TRP A 226 -12.61 20.63 12.06
CA TRP A 226 -11.42 19.84 12.34
C TRP A 226 -11.67 18.62 13.25
N LYS A 227 -12.72 18.65 14.10
CA LYS A 227 -13.05 17.56 15.03
C LYS A 227 -13.46 16.27 14.31
N THR A 228 -14.09 16.43 13.15
CA THR A 228 -14.57 15.33 12.29
C THR A 228 -13.86 15.33 10.94
N GLY A 229 -12.66 15.92 10.88
CA GLY A 229 -11.96 16.30 9.66
C GLY A 229 -11.42 15.17 8.79
N GLY A 230 -11.55 13.91 9.19
CA GLY A 230 -11.02 12.77 8.42
C GLY A 230 -9.49 12.66 8.54
N GLY A 231 -8.80 12.66 7.40
CA GLY A 231 -7.34 12.56 7.36
C GLY A 231 -6.81 11.27 7.98
N SER A 232 -7.55 10.17 7.85
CA SER A 232 -7.16 8.86 8.36
C SER A 232 -5.88 8.36 7.68
N THR A 233 -5.22 7.38 8.29
CA THR A 233 -3.88 6.91 7.91
C THR A 233 -3.89 5.40 7.65
N TRP A 234 -4.91 4.93 6.95
CA TRP A 234 -5.18 3.51 6.70
C TRP A 234 -4.23 2.83 5.70
N GLY A 235 -3.34 3.59 5.06
CA GLY A 235 -2.29 3.09 4.18
C GLY A 235 -1.07 2.58 4.94
N VAL A 236 0.04 2.43 4.24
CA VAL A 236 1.29 1.86 4.76
C VAL A 236 2.35 2.95 4.93
N GLY A 237 3.14 2.83 6.00
CA GLY A 237 4.29 3.70 6.23
C GLY A 237 5.54 3.26 5.48
N ALA A 238 6.46 4.22 5.29
CA ALA A 238 7.84 3.99 4.86
C ALA A 238 8.81 4.60 5.88
N TYR A 239 10.06 4.15 5.91
CA TYR A 239 11.07 4.67 6.84
C TYR A 239 12.40 4.93 6.15
N ASP A 240 12.96 6.11 6.35
CA ASP A 240 14.32 6.47 5.95
C ASP A 240 15.22 6.54 7.20
N ALA A 241 16.01 5.50 7.41
CA ALA A 241 16.88 5.40 8.58
C ALA A 241 17.98 6.48 8.61
N LYS A 242 18.42 6.96 7.43
CA LYS A 242 19.44 8.01 7.34
C LYS A 242 18.93 9.36 7.86
N ARG A 243 17.64 9.63 7.65
CA ARG A 243 16.96 10.86 8.07
C ARG A 243 16.23 10.71 9.39
N ASN A 244 16.06 9.49 9.85
CA ASN A 244 15.19 9.14 10.98
C ASN A 244 13.74 9.62 10.77
N LEU A 245 13.25 9.53 9.53
CA LEU A 245 11.90 9.97 9.17
C LEU A 245 11.00 8.79 8.79
N VAL A 246 9.82 8.77 9.38
CA VAL A 246 8.69 7.94 8.98
C VAL A 246 7.82 8.74 8.02
N PHE A 247 7.53 8.18 6.86
CA PHE A 247 6.63 8.77 5.88
C PHE A 247 5.30 8.04 5.94
N TRP A 248 4.23 8.80 6.15
CA TRP A 248 2.88 8.24 6.20
C TRP A 248 1.91 9.18 5.53
N SER A 249 1.08 8.64 4.63
CA SER A 249 0.11 9.42 3.88
C SER A 249 -1.23 9.48 4.61
N THR A 250 -2.02 10.51 4.30
CA THR A 250 -3.34 10.74 4.90
C THR A 250 -4.45 10.67 3.86
N SER A 251 -5.62 10.24 4.30
CA SER A 251 -6.80 10.10 3.46
C SER A 251 -7.60 11.40 3.29
N ASN A 252 -8.75 11.28 2.70
CA ASN A 252 -9.73 12.31 2.41
C ASN A 252 -10.05 13.22 3.61
N ALA A 253 -10.57 14.39 3.29
CA ALA A 253 -11.23 15.24 4.27
C ALA A 253 -12.61 14.68 4.65
N GLY A 254 -12.99 14.81 5.91
CA GLY A 254 -14.32 14.43 6.43
C GLY A 254 -15.21 15.64 6.73
N PRO A 255 -16.46 15.65 6.24
CA PRO A 255 -17.03 14.79 5.22
C PRO A 255 -16.50 15.10 3.81
N TRP A 256 -16.77 14.25 2.80
CA TRP A 256 -16.38 14.52 1.39
C TRP A 256 -17.04 15.79 0.88
N GLY A 257 -18.33 16.00 1.19
CA GLY A 257 -19.02 17.24 0.93
C GLY A 257 -18.37 18.43 1.65
N ALA A 258 -17.78 19.34 0.89
CA ALA A 258 -16.90 20.38 1.41
C ALA A 258 -17.61 21.52 2.17
N GLN A 259 -18.93 21.70 2.01
CA GLN A 259 -19.68 22.85 2.52
C GLN A 259 -19.60 23.06 4.04
N THR A 260 -19.34 22.00 4.81
CA THR A 260 -19.18 22.09 6.28
C THR A 260 -17.77 22.49 6.69
N ARG A 261 -16.79 22.42 5.78
CA ARG A 261 -15.36 22.60 6.03
C ARG A 261 -14.81 23.94 5.48
N GLY A 262 -15.68 24.86 5.01
CA GLY A 262 -15.32 26.06 4.27
C GLY A 262 -15.68 25.89 2.80
N THR A 263 -16.68 26.55 2.34
CA THR A 263 -17.70 25.89 1.54
C THR A 263 -17.91 26.37 0.14
N ASP A 264 -17.45 27.49 -0.23
CA ASP A 264 -17.61 27.90 -1.61
C ASP A 264 -16.25 28.08 -2.29
N SER A 265 -16.31 28.18 -3.59
CA SER A 265 -15.12 28.38 -4.40
C SER A 265 -14.35 29.65 -4.05
N SER A 266 -14.99 30.63 -3.41
CA SER A 266 -14.35 31.88 -2.94
C SER A 266 -13.49 31.66 -1.69
N GLU A 267 -13.84 30.69 -0.86
CA GLU A 267 -13.11 30.34 0.37
C GLU A 267 -12.03 29.26 0.14
N PHE A 268 -11.93 28.69 -1.06
CA PHE A 268 -11.06 27.57 -1.41
C PHE A 268 -9.59 27.78 -1.01
N GLY A 269 -9.04 28.97 -1.20
CA GLY A 269 -7.67 29.30 -0.82
C GLY A 269 -7.46 29.43 0.68
N GLN A 270 -8.51 29.71 1.45
CA GLN A 270 -8.47 29.93 2.89
C GLN A 270 -8.54 28.61 3.67
N PHE A 271 -9.43 27.69 3.28
CA PHE A 271 -9.69 26.45 4.01
C PHE A 271 -9.15 25.23 3.27
N SER A 272 -7.84 25.09 3.20
CA SER A 272 -7.20 23.94 2.52
C SER A 272 -7.35 22.62 3.27
N ASN A 273 -7.79 22.63 4.52
CA ASN A 273 -8.02 21.44 5.38
C ASN A 273 -6.75 20.59 5.57
N VAL A 274 -5.66 21.22 6.00
CA VAL A 274 -4.42 20.48 6.27
C VAL A 274 -4.61 19.58 7.52
N TRP A 275 -4.08 18.35 7.57
CA TRP A 275 -3.33 17.63 6.53
C TRP A 275 -4.19 16.45 6.03
N THR A 276 -5.21 16.73 5.25
CA THR A 276 -5.94 15.70 4.50
C THR A 276 -5.33 15.54 3.13
N SER A 277 -5.50 14.38 2.48
CA SER A 277 -4.97 14.08 1.14
C SER A 277 -3.49 14.48 1.01
N SER A 278 -2.66 14.06 1.96
CA SER A 278 -1.30 14.58 2.15
C SER A 278 -0.28 13.48 2.38
N GLN A 279 0.98 13.80 2.08
CA GLN A 279 2.14 13.07 2.56
C GLN A 279 2.72 13.80 3.77
N LEU A 280 2.90 13.09 4.88
CA LEU A 280 3.57 13.61 6.07
C LEU A 280 4.89 12.88 6.32
N ALA A 281 5.86 13.61 6.82
CA ALA A 281 7.11 13.08 7.36
C ALA A 281 7.16 13.32 8.86
N PHE A 282 7.30 12.25 9.63
CA PHE A 282 7.36 12.29 11.09
C PHE A 282 8.78 11.96 11.55
N ASP A 283 9.29 12.68 12.52
CA ASP A 283 10.46 12.24 13.29
C ASP A 283 10.11 10.93 14.00
N ALA A 284 10.88 9.88 13.76
CA ALA A 284 10.54 8.53 14.21
C ALA A 284 10.54 8.39 15.74
N ASP A 285 11.35 9.17 16.46
CA ASP A 285 11.50 9.07 17.92
C ASP A 285 10.42 9.85 18.67
N THR A 286 9.98 10.98 18.10
CA THR A 286 9.08 11.93 18.78
C THR A 286 7.68 12.01 18.18
N GLY A 287 7.49 11.52 16.95
CA GLY A 287 6.25 11.67 16.20
C GLY A 287 5.97 13.09 15.70
N LYS A 288 6.88 14.05 15.87
CA LYS A 288 6.70 15.41 15.37
C LYS A 288 6.71 15.44 13.85
N ILE A 289 5.76 16.16 13.26
CA ILE A 289 5.72 16.41 11.82
C ILE A 289 6.91 17.30 11.45
N ALA A 290 7.84 16.77 10.66
CA ALA A 290 8.99 17.49 10.13
C ALA A 290 8.60 18.35 8.92
N TRP A 291 7.74 17.79 8.04
CA TRP A 291 7.14 18.49 6.92
C TRP A 291 5.87 17.75 6.45
N GLY A 292 5.02 18.46 5.71
CA GLY A 292 3.85 17.91 5.03
C GLY A 292 3.72 18.48 3.62
N TYR A 293 3.18 17.68 2.69
CA TYR A 293 2.81 18.08 1.34
C TYR A 293 1.38 17.62 1.06
N GLN A 294 0.50 18.54 0.69
CA GLN A 294 -0.91 18.25 0.43
C GLN A 294 -1.14 18.08 -1.08
N PHE A 295 -1.53 16.87 -1.51
CA PHE A 295 -1.75 16.52 -2.91
C PHE A 295 -3.03 17.16 -3.46
N THR A 296 -4.10 17.16 -2.66
CA THR A 296 -5.41 17.71 -3.03
C THR A 296 -5.92 18.62 -1.91
N PRO A 297 -5.56 19.93 -1.95
CA PRO A 297 -6.11 20.89 -0.99
C PRO A 297 -7.63 20.99 -1.09
N HIS A 298 -8.29 21.09 0.07
CA HIS A 298 -9.77 21.18 0.13
C HIS A 298 -10.49 20.12 -0.70
N ASP A 299 -10.02 18.87 -0.57
CA ASP A 299 -10.57 17.74 -1.33
C ASP A 299 -12.09 17.62 -1.17
N ALA A 300 -12.80 17.46 -2.27
CA ALA A 300 -14.24 17.26 -2.34
C ALA A 300 -14.63 16.08 -3.24
N TRP A 301 -13.66 15.24 -3.62
CA TRP A 301 -13.81 14.14 -4.57
C TRP A 301 -13.47 12.78 -3.95
N ASP A 302 -13.05 12.73 -2.67
CA ASP A 302 -12.48 11.56 -2.01
C ASP A 302 -11.14 11.15 -2.65
N TYR A 303 -10.31 12.13 -3.00
CA TYR A 303 -8.96 11.87 -3.49
C TYR A 303 -7.99 11.69 -2.33
N ASP A 304 -8.04 10.50 -1.71
CA ASP A 304 -7.09 10.11 -0.68
C ASP A 304 -5.64 10.24 -1.14
N GLY A 305 -4.80 10.92 -0.38
CA GLY A 305 -3.36 10.87 -0.55
C GLY A 305 -2.72 9.60 0.03
N ILE A 306 -3.49 8.53 0.23
CA ILE A 306 -3.16 7.40 1.11
C ILE A 306 -2.20 6.37 0.50
N ASN A 307 -1.97 6.42 -0.81
CA ASN A 307 -1.12 5.46 -1.48
C ASN A 307 0.30 5.46 -0.89
N GLU A 308 1.02 4.38 -1.09
CA GLU A 308 2.35 4.21 -0.50
C GLU A 308 3.37 5.23 -1.04
N ALA A 309 4.28 5.64 -0.17
CA ALA A 309 5.50 6.34 -0.53
C ALA A 309 6.59 5.33 -0.91
N VAL A 310 7.17 5.45 -2.10
CA VAL A 310 8.35 4.68 -2.52
C VAL A 310 9.57 5.57 -2.49
N LEU A 311 10.57 5.19 -1.69
CA LEU A 311 11.77 6.00 -1.43
C LEU A 311 12.94 5.51 -2.30
N THR A 312 13.56 6.42 -3.03
CA THR A 312 14.78 6.15 -3.80
C THR A 312 15.52 7.45 -4.08
N ASP A 313 16.74 7.37 -4.59
CA ASP A 313 17.44 8.53 -5.12
C ASP A 313 17.34 8.49 -6.65
N LEU A 314 16.90 9.60 -7.26
CA LEU A 314 16.74 9.74 -8.71
C LEU A 314 17.71 10.78 -9.26
N ASN A 315 18.21 10.57 -10.47
CA ASN A 315 18.95 11.60 -11.20
C ASN A 315 17.97 12.37 -12.10
N ILE A 316 17.61 13.59 -11.68
CA ILE A 316 16.70 14.47 -12.40
C ILE A 316 17.46 15.72 -12.84
N GLY A 317 17.56 15.95 -14.16
CA GLY A 317 18.29 17.09 -14.71
C GLY A 317 19.77 17.12 -14.32
N GLY A 318 20.42 15.95 -14.18
CA GLY A 318 21.83 15.81 -13.77
C GLY A 318 22.08 15.97 -12.26
N LYS A 319 21.04 16.15 -11.45
CA LYS A 319 21.14 16.29 -9.99
C LYS A 319 20.59 15.04 -9.31
N GLN A 320 21.28 14.57 -8.27
CA GLN A 320 20.78 13.52 -7.39
C GLN A 320 19.69 14.12 -6.47
N VAL A 321 18.48 13.62 -6.60
CA VAL A 321 17.32 14.01 -5.80
C VAL A 321 16.97 12.87 -4.86
N PRO A 322 16.98 13.08 -3.54
CA PRO A 322 16.43 12.11 -2.61
C PRO A 322 14.90 12.10 -2.78
N ALA A 323 14.41 11.20 -3.64
CA ALA A 323 13.03 11.20 -4.09
C ALA A 323 12.13 10.36 -3.21
N LEU A 324 10.91 10.87 -2.99
CA LEU A 324 9.74 10.14 -2.57
C LEU A 324 8.79 10.12 -3.77
N MET A 325 8.51 8.93 -4.29
CA MET A 325 7.56 8.74 -5.41
C MET A 325 6.20 8.36 -4.87
N HIS A 326 5.15 8.97 -5.43
CA HIS A 326 3.76 8.74 -5.03
C HIS A 326 2.82 8.86 -6.22
N ALA A 327 2.10 7.80 -6.55
CA ALA A 327 1.02 7.83 -7.53
C ALA A 327 -0.30 8.06 -6.78
N ASP A 328 -0.85 9.25 -6.89
CA ASP A 328 -2.00 9.69 -6.09
C ASP A 328 -3.36 9.31 -6.69
N ARG A 329 -4.40 9.19 -5.84
CA ARG A 329 -5.79 8.99 -6.33
C ARG A 329 -6.22 10.10 -7.29
N ASN A 330 -5.74 11.33 -7.08
CA ASN A 330 -6.08 12.48 -7.91
C ASN A 330 -5.60 12.40 -9.38
N GLY A 331 -4.81 11.36 -9.70
CA GLY A 331 -4.39 11.02 -11.06
C GLY A 331 -3.00 11.53 -11.44
N PHE A 332 -2.30 12.24 -10.56
CA PHE A 332 -0.92 12.71 -10.79
C PHE A 332 0.10 11.78 -10.14
N PHE A 333 1.22 11.58 -10.82
CA PHE A 333 2.41 10.92 -10.28
C PHE A 333 3.38 11.97 -9.77
N TYR A 334 3.58 12.00 -8.46
CA TYR A 334 4.43 12.96 -7.78
C TYR A 334 5.82 12.41 -7.51
N VAL A 335 6.83 13.25 -7.68
CA VAL A 335 8.17 13.09 -7.11
C VAL A 335 8.41 14.23 -6.14
N LEU A 336 8.50 13.92 -4.86
CA LEU A 336 8.82 14.89 -3.81
C LEU A 336 10.28 14.73 -3.38
N ASN A 337 10.90 15.83 -2.96
CA ASN A 337 12.19 15.79 -2.29
C ASN A 337 11.99 15.37 -0.83
N ARG A 338 12.59 14.24 -0.41
CA ARG A 338 12.43 13.67 0.95
C ARG A 338 12.97 14.57 2.07
N ASP A 339 13.93 15.45 1.77
CA ASP A 339 14.50 16.34 2.78
C ASP A 339 13.55 17.51 3.12
N THR A 340 12.74 17.93 2.14
CA THR A 340 12.00 19.21 2.24
C THR A 340 10.49 19.09 2.02
N GLY A 341 10.01 17.96 1.51
CA GLY A 341 8.60 17.79 1.10
C GLY A 341 8.22 18.57 -0.17
N LYS A 342 9.15 19.28 -0.81
CA LYS A 342 8.85 20.05 -2.03
C LYS A 342 8.64 19.12 -3.21
N VAL A 343 7.63 19.44 -4.03
CA VAL A 343 7.39 18.77 -5.31
C VAL A 343 8.53 19.08 -6.29
N VAL A 344 9.02 18.05 -6.96
CA VAL A 344 10.06 18.14 -8.00
C VAL A 344 9.41 18.00 -9.38
N THR A 345 8.54 17.00 -9.54
CA THR A 345 7.73 16.77 -10.74
C THR A 345 6.37 16.24 -10.35
N ALA A 346 5.35 16.51 -11.17
CA ALA A 346 4.00 15.99 -10.99
C ALA A 346 3.25 16.03 -12.32
N ASP A 347 3.12 14.88 -12.98
CA ASP A 347 2.40 14.75 -14.26
C ASP A 347 1.30 13.69 -14.18
N PRO A 348 0.22 13.82 -14.97
CA PRO A 348 -0.89 12.87 -14.93
C PRO A 348 -0.48 11.51 -15.52
N PHE A 349 -0.68 10.43 -14.77
CA PHE A 349 -0.44 9.06 -15.26
C PHE A 349 -1.71 8.38 -15.80
N VAL A 350 -2.88 8.97 -15.54
CA VAL A 350 -4.21 8.61 -16.07
C VAL A 350 -4.89 9.84 -16.61
N THR A 351 -6.11 9.69 -17.15
CA THR A 351 -6.94 10.83 -17.56
C THR A 351 -7.34 11.67 -16.34
N VAL A 352 -6.99 12.95 -16.36
CA VAL A 352 -7.34 13.94 -15.35
C VAL A 352 -8.09 15.09 -16.02
N ASN A 353 -9.22 15.52 -15.44
CA ASN A 353 -9.95 16.68 -15.92
C ASN A 353 -10.46 17.61 -14.81
N TRP A 354 -10.29 17.24 -13.53
CA TRP A 354 -10.61 18.09 -12.39
C TRP A 354 -9.56 19.20 -12.21
N ALA A 355 -8.32 18.94 -12.64
CA ALA A 355 -7.20 19.89 -12.65
C ALA A 355 -6.47 19.85 -13.99
N THR A 356 -5.82 20.93 -14.36
CA THR A 356 -5.06 21.06 -15.61
C THR A 356 -3.60 20.60 -15.45
N HIS A 357 -2.98 20.90 -14.32
CA HIS A 357 -1.59 20.56 -13.96
C HIS A 357 -1.33 20.84 -12.47
N VAL A 358 -0.17 20.46 -12.00
CA VAL A 358 0.35 20.89 -10.70
C VAL A 358 1.35 22.03 -10.94
N ASP A 359 1.08 23.20 -10.36
CA ASP A 359 2.03 24.31 -10.39
C ASP A 359 3.22 23.98 -9.48
N LEU A 360 4.38 23.72 -10.06
CA LEU A 360 5.59 23.32 -9.30
C LEU A 360 6.16 24.44 -8.41
N ALA A 361 5.82 25.70 -8.68
CA ALA A 361 6.28 26.82 -7.84
C ALA A 361 5.53 26.88 -6.51
N THR A 362 4.22 26.64 -6.55
CA THR A 362 3.36 26.61 -5.36
C THR A 362 3.19 25.22 -4.77
N GLY A 363 3.44 24.17 -5.57
CA GLY A 363 3.18 22.78 -5.22
C GLY A 363 1.69 22.42 -5.23
N ARG A 364 0.83 23.20 -5.87
CA ARG A 364 -0.63 23.01 -5.83
C ARG A 364 -1.21 22.65 -7.19
N PRO A 365 -2.22 21.74 -7.25
CA PRO A 365 -2.99 21.52 -8.45
C PRO A 365 -3.74 22.80 -8.86
N VAL A 366 -3.77 23.07 -10.17
CA VAL A 366 -4.56 24.15 -10.77
C VAL A 366 -5.87 23.53 -11.27
N GLU A 367 -6.96 23.79 -10.57
CA GLU A 367 -8.26 23.21 -10.92
C GLU A 367 -8.76 23.66 -12.30
N ALA A 368 -9.65 22.85 -12.88
CA ALA A 368 -10.32 23.17 -14.13
C ALA A 368 -11.09 24.50 -14.03
N ALA A 369 -11.15 25.22 -15.12
CA ALA A 369 -11.78 26.53 -15.17
C ALA A 369 -13.24 26.49 -14.69
N ASN A 370 -13.69 27.60 -14.07
CA ASN A 370 -15.06 27.79 -13.58
C ASN A 370 -15.55 26.76 -12.55
N ASN A 371 -14.65 25.99 -11.92
CA ASN A 371 -14.97 24.95 -10.93
C ASN A 371 -16.03 23.95 -11.41
N GLU A 372 -16.14 23.71 -12.71
CA GLU A 372 -17.17 22.84 -13.29
C GLU A 372 -17.04 21.37 -12.89
N LYS A 373 -15.83 20.96 -12.47
CA LYS A 373 -15.52 19.61 -11.98
C LYS A 373 -15.54 19.50 -10.47
N ARG A 374 -15.79 20.59 -9.75
CA ARG A 374 -15.93 20.59 -8.29
C ARG A 374 -17.38 20.38 -7.89
N PRO A 375 -17.69 19.34 -7.09
CA PRO A 375 -19.06 19.13 -6.59
C PRO A 375 -19.47 20.29 -5.67
N GLN A 376 -20.73 20.68 -5.75
CA GLN A 376 -21.34 21.73 -4.94
C GLN A 376 -22.64 21.20 -4.34
N LEU A 377 -23.15 21.87 -3.30
CA LEU A 377 -24.41 21.50 -2.68
C LEU A 377 -25.57 21.53 -3.70
N GLY A 378 -26.19 20.36 -3.90
CA GLY A 378 -27.29 20.19 -4.85
C GLY A 378 -26.92 20.36 -6.34
N LYS A 379 -25.64 20.55 -6.65
CA LYS A 379 -25.16 20.69 -8.05
C LYS A 379 -24.16 19.62 -8.42
N TRP A 380 -24.50 18.83 -9.40
CA TRP A 380 -23.65 17.75 -9.91
C TRP A 380 -22.48 18.26 -10.74
N ALA A 381 -21.27 17.86 -10.37
CA ALA A 381 -20.13 17.86 -11.26
C ALA A 381 -20.18 16.58 -12.10
N ARG A 382 -20.18 16.74 -13.43
CA ARG A 382 -20.37 15.63 -14.37
C ARG A 382 -19.09 15.20 -15.02
N ASN A 383 -18.95 13.86 -15.20
CA ASN A 383 -17.81 13.25 -15.87
C ASN A 383 -16.46 13.72 -15.28
N VAL A 384 -16.33 13.63 -13.97
CA VAL A 384 -15.09 13.94 -13.23
C VAL A 384 -14.13 12.77 -13.34
N CYS A 385 -12.92 12.98 -13.82
CA CYS A 385 -11.90 11.95 -14.00
C CYS A 385 -10.61 12.36 -13.25
N PRO A 386 -10.01 11.41 -12.52
CA PRO A 386 -10.50 10.07 -12.21
C PRO A 386 -11.74 10.09 -11.29
N ASN A 387 -12.36 8.92 -11.08
CA ASN A 387 -13.44 8.80 -10.10
C ASN A 387 -12.88 8.78 -8.66
N LEU A 388 -13.75 8.66 -7.66
CA LEU A 388 -13.34 8.67 -6.22
C LEU A 388 -12.42 7.51 -5.80
N ILE A 389 -12.42 6.37 -6.52
CA ILE A 389 -11.45 5.29 -6.25
C ILE A 389 -10.04 5.71 -6.71
N GLY A 390 -9.96 6.73 -7.56
CA GLY A 390 -8.72 7.37 -7.99
C GLY A 390 -8.14 6.84 -9.30
N GLY A 391 -7.04 7.46 -9.72
CA GLY A 391 -6.21 6.94 -10.80
C GLY A 391 -5.44 5.68 -10.41
N LYS A 392 -5.15 5.52 -9.13
CA LYS A 392 -4.62 4.35 -8.43
C LYS A 392 -5.22 4.32 -7.03
N ASN A 393 -5.35 3.14 -6.44
CA ASN A 393 -5.72 2.95 -5.04
C ASN A 393 -4.60 2.24 -4.27
N TRP A 394 -4.89 1.66 -3.09
CA TRP A 394 -3.93 1.06 -2.17
C TRP A 394 -3.08 -0.09 -2.74
N SER A 395 -3.49 -0.74 -3.83
CA SER A 395 -2.69 -1.83 -4.45
C SER A 395 -1.29 -1.33 -4.80
N PRO A 396 -0.22 -1.90 -4.20
CA PRO A 396 1.09 -1.25 -4.19
C PRO A 396 1.79 -1.27 -5.54
N MET A 397 2.53 -0.21 -5.83
CA MET A 397 3.45 -0.14 -6.97
C MET A 397 4.80 -0.78 -6.65
N SER A 398 5.62 -1.02 -7.67
CA SER A 398 7.00 -1.51 -7.52
C SER A 398 7.96 -0.65 -8.32
N TYR A 399 9.10 -0.31 -7.75
CA TYR A 399 10.18 0.42 -8.44
C TYR A 399 11.38 -0.49 -8.68
N SER A 400 11.79 -0.66 -9.94
CA SER A 400 12.99 -1.40 -10.30
C SER A 400 14.16 -0.46 -10.59
N LYS A 401 15.19 -0.54 -9.77
CA LYS A 401 16.46 0.19 -10.03
C LYS A 401 17.14 -0.26 -11.31
N GLN A 402 16.88 -1.48 -11.79
CA GLN A 402 17.48 -2.04 -12.99
C GLN A 402 16.91 -1.39 -14.27
N THR A 403 15.61 -1.08 -14.28
CA THR A 403 14.95 -0.45 -15.43
C THR A 403 14.75 1.05 -15.26
N GLY A 404 14.82 1.56 -14.02
CA GLY A 404 14.44 2.94 -13.68
C GLY A 404 12.94 3.19 -13.72
N LEU A 405 12.10 2.14 -13.86
CA LEU A 405 10.66 2.26 -14.04
C LEU A 405 9.90 1.91 -12.76
N VAL A 406 8.75 2.56 -12.60
CA VAL A 406 7.72 2.22 -11.60
C VAL A 406 6.62 1.43 -12.30
N TYR A 407 6.20 0.31 -11.72
CA TYR A 407 5.11 -0.53 -12.21
C TYR A 407 3.92 -0.38 -11.29
N LEU A 408 2.77 -0.01 -11.83
CA LEU A 408 1.57 0.28 -11.03
C LEU A 408 0.27 -0.09 -11.73
N PRO A 409 -0.76 -0.55 -10.97
CA PRO A 409 -2.12 -0.63 -11.47
C PRO A 409 -2.71 0.78 -11.59
N ALA A 410 -3.45 1.03 -12.65
CA ALA A 410 -4.12 2.29 -12.89
C ALA A 410 -5.59 2.08 -13.27
N PHE A 411 -6.45 3.05 -12.95
CA PHE A 411 -7.88 3.00 -13.24
C PHE A 411 -8.25 4.07 -14.24
N ASN A 412 -9.12 3.70 -15.18
CA ASN A 412 -9.58 4.57 -16.26
C ASN A 412 -11.09 4.80 -16.14
N MET A 413 -11.53 5.38 -15.03
CA MET A 413 -12.94 5.59 -14.74
C MET A 413 -13.20 7.01 -14.28
N CYS A 414 -14.39 7.51 -14.63
CA CYS A 414 -14.90 8.82 -14.23
C CYS A 414 -16.16 8.66 -13.38
N MET A 415 -16.65 9.76 -12.80
CA MET A 415 -17.84 9.78 -11.95
C MET A 415 -18.67 11.03 -12.18
N ASP A 416 -19.94 10.97 -11.77
CA ASP A 416 -20.71 12.15 -11.42
C ASP A 416 -20.78 12.26 -9.90
N ILE A 417 -20.65 13.46 -9.35
CA ILE A 417 -20.62 13.69 -7.91
C ILE A 417 -21.28 15.02 -7.57
N ALA A 418 -22.02 15.05 -6.46
CA ALA A 418 -22.62 16.27 -5.88
C ALA A 418 -22.49 16.23 -4.37
N ASN A 419 -22.46 17.40 -3.73
CA ASN A 419 -22.54 17.49 -2.29
C ASN A 419 -24.00 17.53 -1.83
N ARG A 420 -24.26 16.99 -0.63
CA ARG A 420 -25.55 17.06 0.05
C ARG A 420 -25.36 17.47 1.51
N GLU A 421 -26.44 17.87 2.16
CA GLU A 421 -26.44 18.06 3.61
C GLU A 421 -26.47 16.72 4.34
N GLU A 422 -25.73 16.61 5.44
CA GLU A 422 -25.69 15.42 6.28
C GLU A 422 -25.29 15.82 7.71
N GLU A 423 -26.00 15.28 8.71
CA GLU A 423 -25.65 15.48 10.12
C GLU A 423 -24.65 14.41 10.58
N TYR A 424 -23.65 14.85 11.33
CA TYR A 424 -22.69 13.94 11.94
C TYR A 424 -23.32 13.10 13.06
N THR A 425 -23.18 11.79 12.95
CA THR A 425 -23.51 10.84 14.01
C THR A 425 -22.33 9.89 14.22
N PRO A 426 -21.73 9.80 15.42
CA PRO A 426 -20.61 8.90 15.68
C PRO A 426 -20.89 7.44 15.25
N GLY A 427 -19.95 6.81 14.55
CA GLY A 427 -20.09 5.43 14.07
C GLY A 427 -21.04 5.23 12.89
N LYS A 428 -21.51 6.30 12.26
CA LYS A 428 -22.25 6.29 11.00
C LYS A 428 -21.41 6.91 9.90
N PHE A 429 -21.65 6.51 8.67
CA PHE A 429 -21.04 7.21 7.53
C PHE A 429 -21.38 8.70 7.58
N TYR A 430 -20.40 9.52 7.30
CA TYR A 430 -20.48 10.96 7.23
C TYR A 430 -19.80 11.45 5.95
N LEU A 431 -20.49 11.26 4.82
CA LEU A 431 -19.95 11.53 3.49
C LEU A 431 -20.39 12.89 2.97
N ALA A 432 -21.63 13.29 3.23
CA ALA A 432 -22.26 14.50 2.72
C ALA A 432 -22.13 14.64 1.19
N SER A 433 -22.16 13.51 0.47
CA SER A 433 -21.99 13.42 -0.98
C SER A 433 -22.92 12.40 -1.59
N GLU A 434 -23.29 12.64 -2.85
CA GLU A 434 -23.96 11.70 -3.75
C GLU A 434 -23.08 11.46 -4.95
N PHE A 435 -23.00 10.23 -5.46
CA PHE A 435 -22.14 9.89 -6.57
C PHE A 435 -22.71 8.78 -7.45
N ASP A 436 -22.34 8.79 -8.71
CA ASP A 436 -22.58 7.74 -9.69
C ASP A 436 -21.23 7.29 -10.28
N LEU A 437 -20.82 6.08 -9.96
CA LEU A 437 -19.57 5.46 -10.41
C LEU A 437 -19.77 4.52 -11.61
N GLY A 438 -21.01 4.36 -12.09
CA GLY A 438 -21.37 3.47 -13.17
C GLY A 438 -20.91 3.95 -14.56
N LYS A 439 -20.00 4.93 -14.63
CA LYS A 439 -19.50 5.50 -15.89
C LYS A 439 -18.19 4.83 -16.29
N ALA A 440 -18.17 4.29 -17.50
CA ALA A 440 -16.98 3.76 -18.12
C ALA A 440 -15.93 4.86 -18.34
N GLY A 441 -14.72 4.44 -18.65
CA GLY A 441 -13.55 5.27 -18.69
C GLY A 441 -13.62 6.45 -19.64
N ALA A 442 -12.70 7.35 -19.42
CA ALA A 442 -12.51 8.56 -20.24
C ALA A 442 -12.15 8.23 -21.69
N THR A 443 -11.53 7.08 -21.93
CA THR A 443 -11.07 6.63 -23.25
C THR A 443 -11.19 5.12 -23.38
N GLY A 444 -11.96 4.64 -24.36
CA GLY A 444 -12.06 3.22 -24.68
C GLY A 444 -13.00 2.43 -23.77
N SER A 445 -12.97 1.09 -23.91
CA SER A 445 -13.81 0.15 -23.18
C SER A 445 -13.14 -0.46 -21.93
N ASN A 446 -11.84 -0.21 -21.74
CA ASN A 446 -11.06 -0.77 -20.66
C ASN A 446 -11.21 0.06 -19.40
N LEU A 447 -11.51 -0.60 -18.28
CA LEU A 447 -11.72 0.06 -16.99
C LEU A 447 -10.41 0.18 -16.19
N GLY A 448 -9.40 -0.59 -16.56
CA GLY A 448 -8.10 -0.61 -15.91
C GLY A 448 -6.92 -0.64 -16.87
N GLU A 449 -5.75 -0.37 -16.35
CA GLU A 449 -4.49 -0.39 -17.06
C GLU A 449 -3.37 -0.79 -16.09
N PHE A 450 -2.40 -1.60 -16.53
CA PHE A 450 -1.18 -1.84 -15.78
C PHE A 450 -0.05 -1.10 -16.49
N ILE A 451 0.58 -0.15 -15.79
CA ILE A 451 1.49 0.85 -16.37
C ILE A 451 2.92 0.60 -15.91
N ALA A 452 3.89 0.76 -16.82
CA ALA A 452 5.27 1.09 -16.48
C ALA A 452 5.50 2.59 -16.70
N TRP A 453 5.78 3.30 -15.63
CA TRP A 453 5.98 4.74 -15.60
C TRP A 453 7.44 5.09 -15.42
N ASP A 454 7.96 5.99 -16.23
CA ASP A 454 9.28 6.59 -16.04
C ASP A 454 9.16 7.82 -15.10
N PRO A 455 9.63 7.72 -13.85
CA PRO A 455 9.46 8.80 -12.87
C PRO A 455 10.35 10.02 -13.15
N VAL A 456 11.37 9.88 -14.01
CA VAL A 456 12.26 10.97 -14.39
C VAL A 456 11.73 11.69 -15.62
N ALA A 457 11.32 10.94 -16.65
CA ALA A 457 10.75 11.49 -17.88
C ALA A 457 9.26 11.83 -17.76
N GLN A 458 8.62 11.44 -16.66
CA GLN A 458 7.20 11.67 -16.37
C GLN A 458 6.27 11.22 -17.50
N LYS A 459 6.45 9.96 -17.94
CA LYS A 459 5.64 9.38 -19.03
C LYS A 459 5.54 7.86 -18.93
N LYS A 460 4.51 7.32 -19.56
CA LYS A 460 4.39 5.87 -19.74
C LYS A 460 5.51 5.34 -20.65
N ALA A 461 6.24 4.32 -20.19
CA ALA A 461 7.17 3.57 -21.03
C ALA A 461 6.43 2.49 -21.84
N TRP A 462 5.48 1.81 -21.18
CA TRP A 462 4.54 0.86 -21.77
C TRP A 462 3.31 0.69 -20.86
N SER A 463 2.26 0.09 -21.39
CA SER A 463 1.07 -0.28 -20.60
C SER A 463 0.38 -1.51 -21.18
N ILE A 464 -0.43 -2.14 -20.33
CA ILE A 464 -1.30 -3.28 -20.65
C ILE A 464 -2.71 -2.90 -20.24
N GLU A 465 -3.62 -2.91 -21.20
CA GLU A 465 -5.04 -2.68 -20.93
C GLU A 465 -5.64 -3.86 -20.16
N GLU A 466 -6.44 -3.58 -19.15
CA GLU A 466 -7.19 -4.56 -18.37
C GLU A 466 -8.70 -4.29 -18.52
N GLU A 467 -9.47 -5.36 -18.80
CA GLU A 467 -10.92 -5.25 -18.96
C GLU A 467 -11.59 -4.63 -17.74
N ASN A 468 -11.17 -5.05 -16.55
CA ASN A 468 -11.67 -4.56 -15.28
C ASN A 468 -10.75 -3.51 -14.67
N MET A 469 -11.34 -2.64 -13.85
CA MET A 469 -10.60 -1.55 -13.23
C MET A 469 -9.53 -2.00 -12.24
N TRP A 470 -9.63 -3.19 -11.64
CA TRP A 470 -8.75 -3.59 -10.54
C TRP A 470 -7.72 -4.62 -11.00
N ALA A 471 -6.49 -4.17 -11.20
CA ALA A 471 -5.30 -5.03 -11.18
C ALA A 471 -4.67 -5.03 -9.78
N SER A 472 -3.94 -6.08 -9.46
CA SER A 472 -3.22 -6.16 -8.19
C SER A 472 -2.02 -5.23 -8.14
N GLY A 473 -1.44 -5.07 -6.95
CA GLY A 473 -0.13 -4.47 -6.82
C GLY A 473 0.95 -5.21 -7.61
N ALA A 474 2.07 -4.53 -7.81
CA ALA A 474 3.23 -5.01 -8.57
C ALA A 474 4.36 -5.54 -7.67
N MET A 475 5.12 -6.49 -8.18
CA MET A 475 6.43 -6.92 -7.66
C MET A 475 7.40 -7.07 -8.82
N SER A 476 8.59 -6.47 -8.74
CA SER A 476 9.63 -6.59 -9.74
C SER A 476 10.86 -7.34 -9.22
N THR A 477 11.60 -8.01 -10.11
CA THR A 477 12.78 -8.81 -9.74
C THR A 477 13.98 -8.53 -10.63
N ALA A 478 15.19 -8.85 -10.14
CA ALA A 478 16.43 -8.78 -10.93
C ALA A 478 16.43 -9.74 -12.13
N GLY A 479 15.54 -10.74 -12.16
CA GLY A 479 15.31 -11.60 -13.32
C GLY A 479 14.66 -10.90 -14.53
N GLY A 480 14.44 -9.57 -14.45
CA GLY A 480 13.83 -8.78 -15.51
C GLY A 480 12.32 -8.97 -15.63
N LEU A 481 11.67 -9.38 -14.55
CA LEU A 481 10.25 -9.71 -14.50
C LEU A 481 9.47 -8.74 -13.61
N VAL A 482 8.21 -8.50 -13.99
CA VAL A 482 7.20 -7.92 -13.12
C VAL A 482 6.05 -8.89 -12.98
N PHE A 483 5.62 -9.11 -11.74
CA PHE A 483 4.49 -9.96 -11.39
C PHE A 483 3.31 -9.11 -10.94
N TYR A 484 2.14 -9.38 -11.49
CA TYR A 484 0.86 -8.80 -11.05
C TYR A 484 -0.30 -9.74 -11.36
N GLY A 485 -1.45 -9.49 -10.78
CA GLY A 485 -2.67 -10.23 -11.07
C GLY A 485 -3.85 -9.31 -11.34
N ASN A 486 -5.03 -9.88 -11.58
CA ASN A 486 -6.27 -9.14 -11.74
C ASN A 486 -7.44 -9.83 -11.01
N ILE A 487 -8.58 -9.15 -10.94
CA ILE A 487 -9.76 -9.67 -10.23
C ILE A 487 -10.39 -10.89 -10.90
N ASN A 488 -10.05 -11.17 -12.16
CA ASN A 488 -10.47 -12.40 -12.87
C ASN A 488 -9.62 -13.62 -12.46
N GLY A 489 -8.67 -13.43 -11.55
CA GLY A 489 -7.80 -14.48 -11.04
C GLY A 489 -6.66 -14.89 -11.98
N MET A 490 -6.30 -14.04 -12.94
CA MET A 490 -5.11 -14.26 -13.77
C MET A 490 -3.89 -13.66 -13.10
N PHE A 491 -2.94 -14.51 -12.73
CA PHE A 491 -1.62 -14.13 -12.26
C PHE A 491 -0.65 -14.13 -13.45
N LYS A 492 0.05 -13.02 -13.65
CA LYS A 492 0.89 -12.78 -14.84
C LYS A 492 2.33 -12.48 -14.45
N ALA A 493 3.29 -12.94 -15.25
CA ALA A 493 4.67 -12.48 -15.27
C ALA A 493 4.93 -11.80 -16.62
N VAL A 494 5.36 -10.55 -16.58
CA VAL A 494 5.64 -9.76 -17.77
C VAL A 494 7.11 -9.34 -17.82
N ASP A 495 7.63 -9.15 -19.01
CA ASP A 495 8.95 -8.57 -19.22
C ASP A 495 8.97 -7.12 -18.72
N ALA A 496 9.89 -6.80 -17.83
CA ALA A 496 9.95 -5.51 -17.15
C ALA A 496 10.20 -4.32 -18.10
N LYS A 497 10.87 -4.53 -19.24
CA LYS A 497 11.20 -3.48 -20.21
C LYS A 497 10.11 -3.24 -21.24
N THR A 498 9.35 -4.28 -21.60
CA THR A 498 8.45 -4.25 -22.75
C THR A 498 6.99 -4.45 -22.42
N GLY A 499 6.65 -4.94 -21.22
CA GLY A 499 5.29 -5.30 -20.83
C GLY A 499 4.78 -6.61 -21.47
N LYS A 500 5.61 -7.31 -22.28
CA LYS A 500 5.21 -8.57 -22.91
C LYS A 500 4.88 -9.63 -21.86
N VAL A 501 3.68 -10.21 -21.92
CA VAL A 501 3.30 -11.35 -21.06
C VAL A 501 4.13 -12.57 -21.45
N LEU A 502 4.94 -13.07 -20.51
CA LEU A 502 5.82 -14.21 -20.68
C LEU A 502 5.25 -15.49 -20.07
N TRP A 503 4.41 -15.34 -19.05
CA TRP A 503 3.73 -16.43 -18.37
C TRP A 503 2.47 -15.93 -17.69
N GLN A 504 1.47 -16.80 -17.58
CA GLN A 504 0.25 -16.53 -16.84
C GLN A 504 -0.36 -17.81 -16.28
N PHE A 505 -1.07 -17.68 -15.16
CA PHE A 505 -1.74 -18.79 -14.48
C PHE A 505 -3.05 -18.32 -13.84
N ARG A 506 -4.10 -19.12 -13.93
CA ARG A 506 -5.38 -18.84 -13.29
C ARG A 506 -5.41 -19.42 -11.87
N VAL A 507 -5.40 -18.57 -10.85
CA VAL A 507 -5.37 -18.99 -9.43
C VAL A 507 -6.75 -19.33 -8.85
N GLY A 508 -7.83 -19.10 -9.61
CA GLY A 508 -9.18 -19.52 -9.24
C GLY A 508 -10.03 -18.49 -8.51
N THR A 509 -9.46 -17.38 -8.03
CA THR A 509 -10.17 -16.25 -7.41
C THR A 509 -9.42 -14.95 -7.69
N GLY A 510 -10.00 -13.79 -7.35
CA GLY A 510 -9.41 -12.49 -7.64
C GLY A 510 -8.09 -12.23 -6.93
N ILE A 511 -7.21 -11.44 -7.55
CA ILE A 511 -5.94 -11.02 -6.98
C ILE A 511 -5.95 -9.50 -6.86
N THR A 512 -5.80 -8.98 -5.64
CA THR A 512 -5.81 -7.54 -5.35
C THR A 512 -4.50 -7.07 -4.72
N GLN A 513 -3.79 -7.96 -3.99
CA GLN A 513 -2.49 -7.69 -3.40
C GLN A 513 -1.36 -8.13 -4.33
N SER A 514 -0.18 -7.49 -4.22
CA SER A 514 0.99 -7.90 -5.00
C SER A 514 1.57 -9.23 -4.50
N ALA A 515 2.25 -9.93 -5.41
CA ALA A 515 3.06 -11.07 -5.06
C ALA A 515 4.29 -10.67 -4.22
N VAL A 516 4.91 -11.68 -3.60
CA VAL A 516 6.21 -11.59 -2.92
C VAL A 516 7.13 -12.71 -3.42
N THR A 517 8.44 -12.54 -3.27
CA THR A 517 9.42 -13.58 -3.67
C THR A 517 10.48 -13.77 -2.60
N TYR A 518 10.95 -15.01 -2.47
CA TYR A 518 11.94 -15.40 -1.47
C TYR A 518 12.75 -16.60 -1.97
N SER A 519 13.83 -16.95 -1.28
CA SER A 519 14.58 -18.17 -1.58
C SER A 519 14.82 -19.01 -0.32
N ILE A 520 14.70 -20.33 -0.45
CA ILE A 520 15.01 -21.31 0.58
C ILE A 520 15.85 -22.40 -0.06
N ASP A 521 16.96 -22.79 0.57
CA ASP A 521 17.88 -23.82 0.08
C ASP A 521 18.34 -23.59 -1.37
N GLY A 522 18.54 -22.31 -1.75
CA GLY A 522 18.97 -21.92 -3.09
C GLY A 522 17.87 -21.99 -4.16
N LYS A 523 16.62 -22.27 -3.80
CA LYS A 523 15.48 -22.30 -4.71
C LYS A 523 14.60 -21.08 -4.50
N GLN A 524 14.31 -20.35 -5.59
CA GLN A 524 13.43 -19.18 -5.57
C GLN A 524 11.96 -19.60 -5.66
N TYR A 525 11.13 -18.89 -4.89
CA TYR A 525 9.68 -19.03 -4.84
C TYR A 525 9.00 -17.68 -5.09
N ILE A 526 7.81 -17.75 -5.68
CA ILE A 526 6.89 -16.61 -5.87
C ILE A 526 5.59 -16.95 -5.14
N ALA A 527 5.16 -16.13 -4.20
CA ALA A 527 3.92 -16.33 -3.47
C ALA A 527 2.90 -15.24 -3.82
N VAL A 528 1.65 -15.62 -3.99
CA VAL A 528 0.52 -14.73 -4.23
C VAL A 528 -0.65 -15.12 -3.34
N VAL A 529 -1.24 -14.13 -2.67
CA VAL A 529 -2.50 -14.26 -1.93
C VAL A 529 -3.63 -13.82 -2.84
N ALA A 530 -4.67 -14.63 -2.95
CA ALA A 530 -5.81 -14.37 -3.80
C ALA A 530 -7.11 -14.52 -2.99
N GLY A 531 -8.06 -13.63 -3.24
CA GLY A 531 -9.39 -13.62 -2.67
C GLY A 531 -10.29 -12.66 -3.45
N ARG A 532 -11.59 -12.96 -3.46
CA ARG A 532 -12.56 -12.17 -4.20
C ARG A 532 -12.68 -10.76 -3.63
N LEU A 533 -12.50 -9.73 -4.44
CA LEU A 533 -12.80 -8.36 -4.04
C LEU A 533 -14.32 -8.18 -3.91
N LYS A 534 -14.82 -7.86 -2.71
CA LYS A 534 -16.26 -7.71 -2.45
C LYS A 534 -16.71 -6.28 -2.22
N GLY A 535 -16.01 -5.53 -1.38
CA GLY A 535 -16.43 -4.21 -0.93
C GLY A 535 -16.56 -3.18 -2.07
N PRO A 536 -15.46 -2.75 -2.70
CA PRO A 536 -15.48 -1.72 -3.72
C PRO A 536 -16.42 -1.98 -4.91
N PRO A 537 -16.55 -3.20 -5.47
CA PRO A 537 -17.48 -3.45 -6.57
C PRO A 537 -18.93 -3.10 -6.26
N SER A 538 -19.36 -3.18 -5.01
CA SER A 538 -20.74 -2.86 -4.62
C SER A 538 -21.16 -1.41 -4.91
N PHE A 539 -20.19 -0.49 -5.02
CA PHE A 539 -20.45 0.92 -5.34
C PHE A 539 -20.61 1.20 -6.84
N PHE A 540 -20.31 0.24 -7.73
CA PHE A 540 -20.28 0.41 -9.17
C PHE A 540 -21.52 -0.13 -9.92
N GLY A 541 -22.60 -0.45 -9.22
CA GLY A 541 -23.84 -0.94 -9.82
C GLY A 541 -23.62 -2.12 -10.78
N LYS A 542 -24.08 -2.02 -12.04
CA LYS A 542 -23.95 -3.10 -13.05
C LYS A 542 -22.50 -3.44 -13.40
N ILE A 543 -21.60 -2.46 -13.42
CA ILE A 543 -20.16 -2.69 -13.67
C ILE A 543 -19.59 -3.52 -12.51
N GLY A 544 -19.88 -3.14 -11.29
CA GLY A 544 -19.44 -3.89 -10.11
C GLY A 544 -20.01 -5.30 -10.05
N GLN A 545 -21.28 -5.50 -10.40
CA GLN A 545 -21.87 -6.83 -10.48
C GLN A 545 -21.13 -7.70 -11.52
N LYS A 546 -20.85 -7.16 -12.72
CA LYS A 546 -20.06 -7.87 -13.73
C LYS A 546 -18.68 -8.27 -13.21
N MET A 547 -17.98 -7.38 -12.48
CA MET A 547 -16.68 -7.69 -11.86
C MET A 547 -16.80 -8.82 -10.84
N MET A 548 -17.85 -8.81 -10.02
CA MET A 548 -18.11 -9.88 -9.04
C MET A 548 -18.39 -11.22 -9.71
N ASP A 549 -19.18 -11.24 -10.78
CA ASP A 549 -19.50 -12.46 -11.54
C ASP A 549 -18.27 -13.08 -12.19
N GLN A 550 -17.30 -12.27 -12.59
CA GLN A 550 -16.03 -12.70 -13.17
C GLN A 550 -14.99 -13.16 -12.14
N SER A 551 -15.17 -12.85 -10.86
CA SER A 551 -14.26 -13.20 -9.77
C SER A 551 -14.87 -14.29 -8.89
N PRO A 552 -14.50 -15.57 -9.06
CA PRO A 552 -15.03 -16.65 -8.24
C PRO A 552 -14.76 -16.45 -6.76
N GLU A 553 -15.64 -16.98 -5.92
CA GLU A 553 -15.44 -16.97 -4.46
C GLU A 553 -14.26 -17.87 -4.06
N GLY A 554 -13.52 -17.44 -3.05
CA GLY A 554 -12.40 -18.20 -2.51
C GLY A 554 -11.38 -17.33 -1.81
N GLY A 555 -10.53 -17.98 -1.04
CA GLY A 555 -9.34 -17.35 -0.42
C GLY A 555 -8.21 -18.37 -0.43
N ILE A 556 -7.13 -18.10 -1.13
CA ILE A 556 -6.01 -19.04 -1.32
C ILE A 556 -4.67 -18.28 -1.30
N LEU A 557 -3.69 -18.90 -0.69
CA LEU A 557 -2.28 -18.57 -0.86
C LEU A 557 -1.68 -19.61 -1.79
N MET A 558 -1.08 -19.19 -2.89
CA MET A 558 -0.47 -20.06 -3.87
C MET A 558 1.00 -19.70 -4.08
N VAL A 559 1.86 -20.70 -4.10
CA VAL A 559 3.30 -20.53 -4.23
C VAL A 559 3.81 -21.30 -5.44
N PHE A 560 4.67 -20.63 -6.21
CA PHE A 560 5.24 -21.14 -7.46
C PHE A 560 6.76 -21.24 -7.35
N SER A 561 7.35 -22.16 -8.10
CA SER A 561 8.79 -22.27 -8.32
C SER A 561 9.09 -22.94 -9.68
N LEU A 562 10.34 -22.94 -10.09
CA LEU A 562 10.83 -23.75 -11.23
C LEU A 562 10.89 -25.22 -10.86
#